data_fded285f7c24324218fc71ff940b7881
#
_entry.id   fded285f7c24324218fc71ff940b7881
#
_cell.length_a   1.000
_cell.length_b   1.000
_cell.length_c   1.000
_cell.angle_alpha   90.00
_cell.angle_beta   90.00
_cell.angle_gamma   90.00
#
_symmetry.space_group_name_H-M   'P 1'
#
loop_
_entity.id
_entity.type
_entity.pdbx_description
1 polymer ?
#
loop_
_entity_poly.entity_id
_entity_poly.type
_entity_poly.pdbx_seq_one_letter_code
_entity_poly.pdbx_strand_id
1 'polypeptide(L)'
;MTSPVYLANIRHAKQLCDFICEREYDAVLCSHLFPMETLTYLRRHGQYPTRCYGILSDYTCIPFLVETELDGYFLPHPDVKADCVRAGLPEERLFVTGMPVAEKFAAPMSREEARSMLGLPQDQKIYLIMTGGIGCGDAVSLCNAIRRVPDAQSLLCVLPGRNEELRSTLESEYHGDGVLTVPFTDKVAVYMHAADVLLSKAGGISSSEAAVLGVPLVHTMAIPGVETLNAEFFARHGMSFFARNVDEAARFADRLIYDARAAERMLSAQETQLPKDGAEQIARMVTETLR
;
A
#
# COMPACT_ATOMS: atom_id res chain seq x y z
N MET A 1 -21.05 19.27 -11.86
CA MET A 1 -20.32 20.47 -11.36
C MET A 1 -18.86 20.04 -11.29
N THR A 2 -17.95 20.77 -11.93
CA THR A 2 -16.53 20.41 -11.99
C THR A 2 -15.84 20.80 -10.69
N SER A 3 -15.06 19.90 -10.12
CA SER A 3 -14.37 20.16 -8.85
C SER A 3 -13.23 21.19 -9.02
N PRO A 4 -12.84 21.89 -7.94
CA PRO A 4 -11.64 22.74 -7.97
C PRO A 4 -10.36 21.94 -8.31
N VAL A 5 -10.32 20.65 -7.96
CA VAL A 5 -9.21 19.75 -8.24
C VAL A 5 -9.06 19.53 -9.75
N TYR A 6 -10.17 19.25 -10.44
CA TYR A 6 -10.19 19.15 -11.91
C TYR A 6 -9.70 20.45 -12.56
N LEU A 7 -10.22 21.62 -12.13
CA LEU A 7 -9.83 22.91 -12.68
C LEU A 7 -8.34 23.25 -12.47
N ALA A 8 -7.74 22.78 -11.39
CA ALA A 8 -6.31 22.94 -11.15
C ALA A 8 -5.47 22.08 -12.10
N ASN A 9 -5.90 20.85 -12.37
CA ASN A 9 -5.14 19.87 -13.14
C ASN A 9 -5.18 20.12 -14.65
N ILE A 10 -6.25 20.67 -15.20
CA ILE A 10 -6.36 20.94 -16.66
C ILE A 10 -5.33 21.95 -17.17
N ARG A 11 -4.69 22.73 -16.30
CA ARG A 11 -3.61 23.67 -16.68
C ARG A 11 -2.42 22.99 -17.34
N HIS A 12 -2.21 21.71 -17.03
CA HIS A 12 -1.11 20.90 -17.55
C HIS A 12 -1.50 20.05 -18.78
N ALA A 13 -2.73 20.19 -19.29
CA ALA A 13 -3.28 19.33 -20.34
C ALA A 13 -2.45 19.38 -21.62
N LYS A 14 -2.08 20.58 -22.08
CA LYS A 14 -1.24 20.72 -23.29
C LYS A 14 0.13 20.05 -23.12
N GLN A 15 0.81 20.31 -21.99
CA GLN A 15 2.13 19.75 -21.72
C GLN A 15 2.09 18.22 -21.65
N LEU A 16 1.06 17.64 -21.01
CA LEU A 16 0.88 16.19 -20.94
C LEU A 16 0.58 15.59 -22.31
N CYS A 17 -0.28 16.25 -23.11
CA CYS A 17 -0.60 15.80 -24.46
C CYS A 17 0.64 15.79 -25.36
N ASP A 18 1.38 16.89 -25.40
CA ASP A 18 2.61 17.02 -26.18
C ASP A 18 3.62 15.92 -25.78
N PHE A 19 3.82 15.69 -24.46
CA PHE A 19 4.71 14.65 -23.93
C PHE A 19 4.32 13.24 -24.40
N ILE A 20 3.02 12.91 -24.41
CA ILE A 20 2.53 11.59 -24.84
C ILE A 20 2.68 11.44 -26.35
N CYS A 21 2.26 12.46 -27.14
CA CYS A 21 2.29 12.41 -28.60
C CYS A 21 3.73 12.36 -29.17
N GLU A 22 4.65 13.14 -28.59
CA GLU A 22 6.07 13.16 -29.02
C GLU A 22 6.77 11.81 -28.86
N ARG A 23 6.28 10.94 -27.99
CA ARG A 23 6.86 9.62 -27.71
C ARG A 23 6.10 8.47 -28.34
N GLU A 24 5.00 8.76 -29.02
CA GLU A 24 4.17 7.76 -29.71
C GLU A 24 3.79 6.56 -28.84
N TYR A 25 3.41 6.83 -27.56
CA TYR A 25 2.99 5.76 -26.65
C TYR A 25 1.68 5.12 -27.11
N ASP A 26 1.62 3.77 -27.09
CA ASP A 26 0.43 3.00 -27.44
C ASP A 26 -0.67 3.09 -26.37
N ALA A 27 -0.29 3.23 -25.11
CA ALA A 27 -1.20 3.40 -23.99
C ALA A 27 -0.58 4.21 -22.85
N VAL A 28 -1.45 4.81 -22.01
CA VAL A 28 -1.07 5.52 -20.79
C VAL A 28 -1.75 4.88 -19.58
N LEU A 29 -0.97 4.55 -18.57
CA LEU A 29 -1.44 4.04 -17.28
C LEU A 29 -1.23 5.10 -16.21
N CYS A 30 -2.29 5.49 -15.51
CA CYS A 30 -2.27 6.51 -14.47
C CYS A 30 -2.59 5.88 -13.11
N SER A 31 -1.68 5.98 -12.15
CA SER A 31 -1.88 5.55 -10.77
C SER A 31 -2.29 6.67 -9.81
N HIS A 32 -2.62 7.85 -10.33
CA HIS A 32 -3.01 9.02 -9.53
C HIS A 32 -4.12 9.82 -10.21
N LEU A 33 -5.02 10.40 -9.41
CA LEU A 33 -6.19 11.15 -9.89
C LEU A 33 -5.83 12.33 -10.80
N PHE A 34 -4.77 13.09 -10.49
CA PHE A 34 -4.45 14.32 -11.22
C PHE A 34 -4.21 14.12 -12.72
N PRO A 35 -3.37 13.19 -13.17
CA PRO A 35 -3.25 12.90 -14.60
C PRO A 35 -4.54 12.31 -15.19
N MET A 36 -5.35 11.54 -14.43
CA MET A 36 -6.64 11.03 -14.90
C MET A 36 -7.61 12.18 -15.26
N GLU A 37 -7.67 13.22 -14.42
CA GLU A 37 -8.48 14.41 -14.68
C GLU A 37 -7.96 15.21 -15.88
N THR A 38 -6.63 15.33 -16.01
CA THR A 38 -6.00 16.02 -17.16
C THR A 38 -6.32 15.29 -18.47
N LEU A 39 -6.21 13.96 -18.51
CA LEU A 39 -6.57 13.15 -19.67
C LEU A 39 -8.05 13.20 -19.99
N THR A 40 -8.89 13.26 -18.95
CA THR A 40 -10.34 13.46 -19.12
C THR A 40 -10.66 14.78 -19.80
N TYR A 41 -9.96 15.86 -19.43
CA TYR A 41 -10.08 17.14 -20.13
C TYR A 41 -9.72 17.03 -21.61
N LEU A 42 -8.59 16.40 -21.92
CA LEU A 42 -8.16 16.18 -23.31
C LEU A 42 -9.20 15.37 -24.11
N ARG A 43 -9.74 14.32 -23.50
CA ARG A 43 -10.81 13.50 -24.10
C ARG A 43 -12.04 14.35 -24.47
N ARG A 44 -12.53 15.15 -23.54
CA ARG A 44 -13.70 16.02 -23.73
C ARG A 44 -13.51 17.10 -24.78
N HIS A 45 -12.26 17.46 -25.10
CA HIS A 45 -11.92 18.46 -26.10
C HIS A 45 -11.42 17.85 -27.41
N GLY A 46 -11.56 16.55 -27.62
CA GLY A 46 -11.15 15.88 -28.85
C GLY A 46 -9.63 15.80 -29.06
N GLN A 47 -8.86 15.94 -28.00
CA GLN A 47 -7.38 15.92 -28.01
C GLN A 47 -6.81 14.68 -27.28
N TYR A 48 -7.58 13.59 -27.20
CA TYR A 48 -7.20 12.40 -26.48
C TYR A 48 -6.07 11.67 -27.23
N PRO A 49 -4.88 11.56 -26.66
CA PRO A 49 -3.69 11.20 -27.44
C PRO A 49 -3.63 9.71 -27.80
N THR A 50 -4.06 8.83 -26.90
CA THR A 50 -4.06 7.39 -27.05
C THR A 50 -4.99 6.75 -26.01
N ARG A 51 -5.02 5.41 -25.90
CA ARG A 51 -5.78 4.71 -24.85
C ARG A 51 -5.21 5.02 -23.48
N CYS A 52 -6.09 5.38 -22.53
CA CYS A 52 -5.68 5.77 -21.19
C CYS A 52 -6.47 5.02 -20.13
N TYR A 53 -5.77 4.50 -19.15
CA TYR A 53 -6.33 3.69 -18.07
C TYR A 53 -5.95 4.25 -16.72
N GLY A 54 -6.88 4.14 -15.74
CA GLY A 54 -6.62 4.42 -14.34
C GLY A 54 -6.26 3.16 -13.57
N ILE A 55 -5.32 3.24 -12.66
CA ILE A 55 -5.03 2.18 -11.67
C ILE A 55 -5.37 2.75 -10.30
N LEU A 56 -6.34 2.15 -9.60
CA LEU A 56 -6.68 2.54 -8.25
C LEU A 56 -5.71 1.87 -7.27
N SER A 57 -5.09 2.70 -6.45
CA SER A 57 -4.12 2.28 -5.42
C SER A 57 -4.71 2.24 -4.00
N ASP A 58 -6.02 2.41 -3.88
CA ASP A 58 -6.75 2.42 -2.63
C ASP A 58 -7.98 1.52 -2.66
N TYR A 59 -8.41 1.04 -1.50
CA TYR A 59 -9.54 0.11 -1.35
C TYR A 59 -10.87 0.83 -1.14
N THR A 60 -11.06 1.89 -1.89
CA THR A 60 -12.29 2.69 -1.92
C THR A 60 -12.41 3.42 -3.26
N CYS A 61 -13.62 3.81 -3.64
CA CYS A 61 -13.80 4.78 -4.72
C CYS A 61 -13.33 6.15 -4.20
N ILE A 62 -12.14 6.57 -4.63
CA ILE A 62 -11.54 7.82 -4.17
C ILE A 62 -12.39 9.04 -4.59
N PRO A 63 -12.38 10.13 -3.81
CA PRO A 63 -13.09 11.35 -4.16
C PRO A 63 -12.70 11.84 -5.57
N PHE A 64 -13.67 12.39 -6.30
CA PHE A 64 -13.55 12.94 -7.66
C PHE A 64 -13.23 11.93 -8.77
N LEU A 65 -13.00 10.64 -8.48
CA LEU A 65 -12.79 9.63 -9.53
C LEU A 65 -13.94 9.61 -10.55
N VAL A 66 -15.17 9.84 -10.11
CA VAL A 66 -16.38 9.87 -10.96
C VAL A 66 -16.40 11.03 -11.96
N GLU A 67 -15.52 12.02 -11.80
CA GLU A 67 -15.37 13.10 -12.76
C GLU A 67 -14.48 12.70 -13.94
N THR A 68 -13.77 11.57 -13.85
CA THR A 68 -12.83 11.10 -14.87
C THR A 68 -13.52 10.25 -15.94
N GLU A 69 -12.98 10.29 -17.16
CA GLU A 69 -13.48 9.56 -18.34
C GLU A 69 -12.31 8.91 -19.09
N LEU A 70 -11.82 7.78 -18.56
CA LEU A 70 -10.78 6.98 -19.21
C LEU A 70 -11.37 5.78 -19.95
N ASP A 71 -10.54 5.06 -20.71
CA ASP A 71 -10.96 3.84 -21.41
C ASP A 71 -11.26 2.69 -20.46
N GLY A 72 -10.60 2.67 -19.28
CA GLY A 72 -10.86 1.72 -18.23
C GLY A 72 -10.15 2.04 -16.92
N TYR A 73 -10.55 1.32 -15.87
CA TYR A 73 -10.00 1.46 -14.53
C TYR A 73 -9.70 0.09 -13.95
N PHE A 74 -8.47 -0.12 -13.53
CA PHE A 74 -8.02 -1.33 -12.85
C PHE A 74 -8.18 -1.17 -11.34
N LEU A 75 -8.87 -2.12 -10.73
CA LEU A 75 -9.34 -2.06 -9.35
C LEU A 75 -8.71 -3.18 -8.51
N PRO A 76 -8.39 -2.89 -7.23
CA PRO A 76 -7.74 -3.85 -6.37
C PRO A 76 -8.66 -4.98 -5.87
N HIS A 77 -10.00 -4.76 -5.86
CA HIS A 77 -10.94 -5.72 -5.26
C HIS A 77 -12.37 -5.57 -5.81
N PRO A 78 -13.19 -6.65 -5.85
CA PRO A 78 -14.59 -6.58 -6.29
C PRO A 78 -15.46 -5.60 -5.52
N ASP A 79 -15.26 -5.45 -4.21
CA ASP A 79 -16.02 -4.49 -3.40
C ASP A 79 -15.75 -3.05 -3.83
N VAL A 80 -14.51 -2.74 -4.24
CA VAL A 80 -14.16 -1.42 -4.78
C VAL A 80 -14.87 -1.19 -6.11
N LYS A 81 -15.04 -2.24 -6.95
CA LYS A 81 -15.84 -2.15 -8.17
C LYS A 81 -17.29 -1.78 -7.83
N ALA A 82 -17.89 -2.47 -6.85
CA ALA A 82 -19.25 -2.16 -6.41
C ALA A 82 -19.39 -0.73 -5.89
N ASP A 83 -18.38 -0.22 -5.16
CA ASP A 83 -18.37 1.17 -4.70
C ASP A 83 -18.28 2.16 -5.86
N CYS A 84 -17.43 1.90 -6.85
CA CYS A 84 -17.27 2.74 -8.04
C CYS A 84 -18.56 2.78 -8.88
N VAL A 85 -19.23 1.64 -9.05
CA VAL A 85 -20.54 1.57 -9.76
C VAL A 85 -21.59 2.41 -8.99
N ARG A 86 -21.66 2.25 -7.67
CA ARG A 86 -22.60 3.05 -6.85
C ARG A 86 -22.30 4.56 -6.91
N ALA A 87 -21.04 4.91 -7.05
CA ALA A 87 -20.63 6.31 -7.23
C ALA A 87 -20.94 6.86 -8.63
N GLY A 88 -21.24 6.02 -9.63
CA GLY A 88 -21.68 6.43 -10.96
C GLY A 88 -20.66 6.16 -12.09
N LEU A 89 -19.60 5.42 -11.84
CA LEU A 89 -18.70 4.98 -12.91
C LEU A 89 -19.34 3.84 -13.73
N PRO A 90 -19.14 3.81 -15.06
CA PRO A 90 -19.71 2.79 -15.93
C PRO A 90 -19.05 1.42 -15.68
N GLU A 91 -19.88 0.41 -15.39
CA GLU A 91 -19.39 -0.91 -14.96
C GLU A 91 -18.50 -1.60 -16.00
N GLU A 92 -18.79 -1.41 -17.29
CA GLU A 92 -18.03 -1.96 -18.41
C GLU A 92 -16.61 -1.44 -18.53
N ARG A 93 -16.27 -0.36 -17.82
CA ARG A 93 -14.91 0.20 -17.76
C ARG A 93 -14.16 -0.18 -16.49
N LEU A 94 -14.75 -0.99 -15.61
CA LEU A 94 -14.19 -1.34 -14.31
C LEU A 94 -13.69 -2.80 -14.30
N PHE A 95 -12.37 -2.96 -14.23
CA PHE A 95 -11.70 -4.27 -14.30
C PHE A 95 -11.06 -4.61 -12.95
N VAL A 96 -11.47 -5.70 -12.34
CA VAL A 96 -10.88 -6.18 -11.08
C VAL A 96 -9.66 -7.04 -11.43
N THR A 97 -8.48 -6.54 -11.13
CA THR A 97 -7.18 -7.19 -11.42
C THR A 97 -6.38 -7.51 -10.16
N GLY A 98 -6.77 -6.95 -9.02
CA GLY A 98 -5.90 -6.87 -7.87
C GLY A 98 -4.97 -5.66 -7.92
N MET A 99 -4.30 -5.38 -6.80
CA MET A 99 -3.29 -4.32 -6.71
C MET A 99 -2.03 -4.75 -7.46
N PRO A 100 -1.48 -3.93 -8.37
CA PRO A 100 -0.18 -4.23 -8.95
C PRO A 100 0.92 -4.01 -7.91
N VAL A 101 1.54 -5.09 -7.47
CA VAL A 101 2.71 -5.08 -6.60
C VAL A 101 3.96 -5.45 -7.38
N ALA A 102 5.12 -4.96 -6.94
CA ALA A 102 6.38 -5.32 -7.56
C ALA A 102 6.71 -6.81 -7.32
N GLU A 103 7.33 -7.48 -8.30
CA GLU A 103 7.67 -8.90 -8.27
C GLU A 103 8.38 -9.32 -6.96
N LYS A 104 9.26 -8.47 -6.44
CA LYS A 104 9.98 -8.72 -5.18
C LYS A 104 9.10 -8.96 -3.94
N PHE A 105 7.82 -8.56 -3.97
CA PHE A 105 6.85 -8.83 -2.89
C PHE A 105 6.04 -10.10 -3.15
N ALA A 106 5.98 -10.57 -4.40
CA ALA A 106 5.30 -11.81 -4.78
C ALA A 106 6.27 -13.00 -4.85
N ALA A 107 7.57 -12.73 -5.01
CA ALA A 107 8.59 -13.77 -5.09
C ALA A 107 8.74 -14.52 -3.74
N PRO A 108 8.80 -15.85 -3.74
CA PRO A 108 8.96 -16.62 -2.53
C PRO A 108 10.34 -16.38 -1.90
N MET A 109 10.37 -16.18 -0.58
CA MET A 109 11.58 -16.10 0.24
C MET A 109 11.24 -16.62 1.64
N SER A 110 12.07 -17.48 2.20
CA SER A 110 11.85 -17.92 3.58
C SER A 110 12.26 -16.84 4.58
N ARG A 111 11.67 -16.90 5.78
CA ARG A 111 12.01 -15.97 6.87
C ARG A 111 13.48 -16.11 7.28
N GLU A 112 13.98 -17.31 7.32
CA GLU A 112 15.38 -17.65 7.66
C GLU A 112 16.36 -17.06 6.64
N GLU A 113 16.03 -17.17 5.36
CA GLU A 113 16.81 -16.57 4.28
C GLU A 113 16.83 -15.05 4.37
N ALA A 114 15.67 -14.44 4.53
CA ALA A 114 15.54 -12.99 4.68
C ALA A 114 16.33 -12.45 5.88
N ARG A 115 16.25 -13.12 7.04
CA ARG A 115 17.02 -12.78 8.23
C ARG A 115 18.52 -12.92 8.01
N SER A 116 18.95 -13.98 7.36
CA SER A 116 20.37 -14.18 7.01
C SER A 116 20.91 -13.09 6.10
N MET A 117 20.14 -12.68 5.07
CA MET A 117 20.50 -11.60 4.16
C MET A 117 20.63 -10.22 4.86
N LEU A 118 19.88 -10.03 5.94
CA LEU A 118 19.88 -8.77 6.71
C LEU A 118 20.79 -8.81 7.96
N GLY A 119 21.39 -9.97 8.27
CA GLY A 119 22.16 -10.16 9.49
C GLY A 119 21.31 -10.08 10.77
N LEU A 120 20.01 -10.44 10.67
CA LEU A 120 19.07 -10.41 11.78
C LEU A 120 19.08 -11.74 12.57
N PRO A 121 18.75 -11.71 13.87
CA PRO A 121 18.70 -12.92 14.71
C PRO A 121 17.62 -13.88 14.21
N GLN A 122 17.95 -15.19 14.25
CA GLN A 122 17.06 -16.25 13.78
C GLN A 122 16.02 -16.67 14.84
N ASP A 123 16.34 -16.51 16.10
CA ASP A 123 15.60 -17.00 17.26
C ASP A 123 14.74 -15.94 17.98
N GLN A 124 14.87 -14.68 17.59
CA GLN A 124 14.10 -13.59 18.16
C GLN A 124 12.80 -13.34 17.39
N LYS A 125 11.78 -12.80 18.07
CA LYS A 125 10.58 -12.24 17.43
C LYS A 125 10.88 -10.87 16.86
N ILE A 126 10.51 -10.65 15.59
CA ILE A 126 10.79 -9.40 14.88
C ILE A 126 9.50 -8.64 14.60
N TYR A 127 9.36 -7.49 15.23
CA TYR A 127 8.33 -6.50 14.94
C TYR A 127 8.89 -5.52 13.91
N LEU A 128 8.29 -5.48 12.73
CA LEU A 128 8.64 -4.49 11.72
C LEU A 128 7.70 -3.30 11.81
N ILE A 129 8.25 -2.11 12.03
CA ILE A 129 7.49 -0.86 12.11
C ILE A 129 7.83 -0.01 10.90
N MET A 130 6.81 0.29 10.08
CA MET A 130 6.97 1.10 8.88
C MET A 130 6.14 2.38 8.97
N THR A 131 6.80 3.53 8.94
CA THR A 131 6.15 4.86 9.01
C THR A 131 5.83 5.46 7.64
N GLY A 132 6.05 4.69 6.58
CA GLY A 132 5.90 5.13 5.19
C GLY A 132 7.09 5.97 4.69
N GLY A 133 7.08 6.32 3.39
CA GLY A 133 8.21 7.00 2.75
C GLY A 133 8.54 8.39 3.32
N ILE A 134 7.58 9.07 3.91
CA ILE A 134 7.74 10.41 4.52
C ILE A 134 8.04 10.31 6.03
N GLY A 135 7.83 9.13 6.63
CA GLY A 135 8.06 8.91 8.06
C GLY A 135 7.00 9.59 8.94
N CYS A 136 5.72 9.23 8.73
CA CYS A 136 4.61 9.72 9.53
C CYS A 136 4.29 8.78 10.69
N GLY A 137 3.80 9.33 11.80
CA GLY A 137 3.34 8.56 12.95
C GLY A 137 4.28 8.63 14.14
N ASP A 138 3.78 8.17 15.28
CA ASP A 138 4.52 8.16 16.54
C ASP A 138 5.19 6.78 16.74
N ALA A 139 6.30 6.55 16.01
CA ALA A 139 7.06 5.32 16.10
C ALA A 139 7.73 5.14 17.48
N VAL A 140 8.11 6.22 18.14
CA VAL A 140 8.71 6.18 19.49
C VAL A 140 7.70 5.67 20.52
N SER A 141 6.50 6.25 20.56
CA SER A 141 5.44 5.76 21.45
C SER A 141 5.03 4.32 21.15
N LEU A 142 5.04 3.93 19.88
CA LEU A 142 4.75 2.56 19.47
C LEU A 142 5.84 1.59 19.94
N CYS A 143 7.12 1.91 19.77
CA CYS A 143 8.23 1.14 20.33
C CYS A 143 8.12 1.00 21.84
N ASN A 144 7.82 2.10 22.53
CA ASN A 144 7.62 2.08 23.98
C ASN A 144 6.43 1.22 24.41
N ALA A 145 5.33 1.23 23.65
CA ALA A 145 4.17 0.40 23.92
C ALA A 145 4.48 -1.11 23.75
N ILE A 146 5.17 -1.49 22.67
CA ILE A 146 5.57 -2.88 22.40
C ILE A 146 6.55 -3.37 23.51
N ARG A 147 7.52 -2.55 23.92
CA ARG A 147 8.50 -2.92 24.97
C ARG A 147 7.90 -3.12 26.37
N ARG A 148 6.67 -2.66 26.62
CA ARG A 148 5.95 -2.94 27.88
C ARG A 148 5.34 -4.34 27.90
N VAL A 149 5.23 -5.01 26.77
CA VAL A 149 4.77 -6.40 26.68
C VAL A 149 5.92 -7.30 27.14
N PRO A 150 5.65 -8.40 27.92
CA PRO A 150 6.68 -9.07 28.73
C PRO A 150 7.72 -9.92 28.00
N ASP A 151 7.90 -9.82 26.68
CA ASP A 151 8.96 -10.56 25.99
C ASP A 151 10.21 -9.72 25.75
N ALA A 152 11.18 -9.85 26.66
CA ALA A 152 12.42 -9.10 26.66
C ALA A 152 13.41 -9.46 25.51
N GLN A 153 13.06 -10.42 24.65
CA GLN A 153 13.95 -10.93 23.59
C GLN A 153 13.50 -10.57 22.16
N SER A 154 12.55 -9.65 22.02
CA SER A 154 12.08 -9.22 20.71
C SER A 154 12.98 -8.13 20.12
N LEU A 155 13.11 -8.15 18.79
CA LEU A 155 13.76 -7.10 18.01
C LEU A 155 12.72 -6.23 17.34
N LEU A 156 12.77 -4.93 17.53
CA LEU A 156 11.96 -3.95 16.82
C LEU A 156 12.79 -3.37 15.66
N CYS A 157 12.43 -3.69 14.43
CA CYS A 157 13.02 -3.08 13.24
C CYS A 157 12.16 -1.90 12.81
N VAL A 158 12.68 -0.68 12.87
CA VAL A 158 11.95 0.53 12.52
C VAL A 158 12.50 1.11 11.22
N LEU A 159 11.62 1.27 10.22
CA LEU A 159 11.90 1.92 8.94
C LEU A 159 11.26 3.32 8.94
N PRO A 160 12.01 4.38 9.32
CA PRO A 160 11.48 5.74 9.41
C PRO A 160 11.31 6.42 8.03
N GLY A 161 11.57 5.71 6.94
CA GLY A 161 11.54 6.27 5.60
C GLY A 161 12.65 7.30 5.38
N ARG A 162 12.28 8.47 4.83
CA ARG A 162 13.21 9.60 4.60
C ARG A 162 13.19 10.62 5.74
N ASN A 163 12.59 10.31 6.88
CA ASN A 163 12.51 11.20 8.02
C ASN A 163 13.77 11.07 8.87
N GLU A 164 14.77 11.91 8.59
CA GLU A 164 16.05 11.94 9.30
C GLU A 164 15.92 12.39 10.78
N GLU A 165 14.93 13.25 11.09
CA GLU A 165 14.66 13.67 12.46
C GLU A 165 14.15 12.49 13.29
N LEU A 166 13.16 11.74 12.76
CA LEU A 166 12.66 10.52 13.41
C LEU A 166 13.78 9.48 13.56
N ARG A 167 14.62 9.30 12.54
CA ARG A 167 15.76 8.40 12.59
C ARG A 167 16.70 8.76 13.74
N SER A 168 17.13 10.03 13.80
CA SER A 168 18.02 10.52 14.85
C SER A 168 17.42 10.38 16.25
N THR A 169 16.11 10.62 16.39
CA THR A 169 15.41 10.44 17.65
C THR A 169 15.42 8.98 18.10
N LEU A 170 15.10 8.04 17.21
CA LEU A 170 15.12 6.62 17.52
C LEU A 170 16.52 6.13 17.88
N GLU A 171 17.56 6.53 17.13
CA GLU A 171 18.95 6.18 17.42
C GLU A 171 19.41 6.71 18.77
N SER A 172 19.00 7.94 19.14
CA SER A 172 19.36 8.54 20.43
C SER A 172 18.61 7.93 21.61
N GLU A 173 17.36 7.54 21.46
CA GLU A 173 16.55 6.99 22.54
C GLU A 173 16.86 5.52 22.87
N TYR A 174 17.20 4.73 21.85
CA TYR A 174 17.29 3.28 22.06
C TYR A 174 18.72 2.72 22.04
N HIS A 175 19.73 3.44 21.58
CA HIS A 175 21.15 3.03 21.60
C HIS A 175 21.43 1.53 21.40
N GLY A 176 20.68 0.86 20.50
CA GLY A 176 20.83 -0.57 20.24
C GLY A 176 20.07 -1.50 21.21
N ASP A 177 19.23 -0.99 22.08
CA ASP A 177 18.52 -1.71 23.14
C ASP A 177 17.29 -2.47 22.58
N GLY A 178 17.52 -3.47 21.69
CA GLY A 178 16.46 -4.24 21.06
C GLY A 178 15.65 -3.46 20.00
N VAL A 179 16.11 -2.27 19.60
CA VAL A 179 15.54 -1.47 18.51
C VAL A 179 16.60 -1.23 17.44
N LEU A 180 16.33 -1.71 16.24
CA LEU A 180 17.14 -1.48 15.06
C LEU A 180 16.48 -0.40 14.19
N THR A 181 17.07 0.78 14.15
CA THR A 181 16.64 1.83 13.22
C THR A 181 17.32 1.61 11.87
N VAL A 182 16.50 1.39 10.84
CA VAL A 182 16.98 1.07 9.48
C VAL A 182 16.98 2.35 8.65
N PRO A 183 18.12 2.78 8.08
CA PRO A 183 18.16 3.88 7.13
C PRO A 183 17.23 3.63 5.92
N PHE A 184 16.93 4.68 5.14
CA PHE A 184 16.14 4.51 3.93
C PHE A 184 16.73 3.40 3.04
N THR A 185 15.91 2.42 2.68
CA THR A 185 16.37 1.20 2.02
C THR A 185 15.42 0.77 0.90
N ASP A 186 15.95 0.10 -0.11
CA ASP A 186 15.22 -0.59 -1.18
C ASP A 186 14.88 -2.06 -0.83
N LYS A 187 15.41 -2.56 0.32
CA LYS A 187 15.22 -3.94 0.81
C LYS A 187 13.93 -4.12 1.63
N VAL A 188 12.92 -3.28 1.45
CA VAL A 188 11.66 -3.33 2.21
C VAL A 188 11.01 -4.72 2.15
N ALA A 189 10.97 -5.36 0.98
CA ALA A 189 10.42 -6.71 0.83
C ALA A 189 11.18 -7.74 1.70
N VAL A 190 12.52 -7.64 1.77
CA VAL A 190 13.34 -8.55 2.59
C VAL A 190 13.05 -8.34 4.09
N TYR A 191 12.90 -7.09 4.54
CA TYR A 191 12.48 -6.81 5.93
C TYR A 191 11.08 -7.34 6.24
N MET A 192 10.14 -7.25 5.29
CA MET A 192 8.80 -7.84 5.44
C MET A 192 8.86 -9.37 5.57
N HIS A 193 9.66 -10.05 4.72
CA HIS A 193 9.87 -11.51 4.84
C HIS A 193 10.52 -11.91 6.17
N ALA A 194 11.43 -11.09 6.70
CA ALA A 194 12.13 -11.35 7.97
C ALA A 194 11.22 -11.20 9.20
N ALA A 195 10.13 -10.44 9.09
CA ALA A 195 9.27 -10.07 10.21
C ALA A 195 8.29 -11.17 10.65
N ASP A 196 7.95 -11.20 11.94
CA ASP A 196 6.83 -11.98 12.47
C ASP A 196 5.52 -11.21 12.41
N VAL A 197 5.58 -9.87 12.48
CA VAL A 197 4.44 -8.97 12.35
C VAL A 197 4.88 -7.63 11.77
N LEU A 198 4.05 -7.05 10.93
CA LEU A 198 4.22 -5.70 10.41
C LEU A 198 3.24 -4.74 11.07
N LEU A 199 3.75 -3.63 11.60
CA LEU A 199 2.95 -2.49 12.04
C LEU A 199 3.18 -1.33 11.06
N SER A 200 2.12 -0.87 10.42
CA SER A 200 2.24 0.15 9.37
C SER A 200 1.02 1.07 9.34
N LYS A 201 1.17 2.22 8.72
CA LYS A 201 0.02 3.02 8.33
C LYS A 201 -0.76 2.33 7.20
N ALA A 202 -2.03 2.66 7.03
CA ALA A 202 -2.94 1.99 6.09
C ALA A 202 -2.86 2.55 4.65
N GLY A 203 -1.66 2.66 4.10
CA GLY A 203 -1.47 3.00 2.68
C GLY A 203 -1.85 1.80 1.79
N GLY A 204 -2.67 2.01 0.76
CA GLY A 204 -3.18 0.91 -0.07
C GLY A 204 -2.09 0.05 -0.68
N ILE A 205 -1.02 0.66 -1.22
CA ILE A 205 0.10 -0.07 -1.83
C ILE A 205 0.85 -0.92 -0.79
N SER A 206 1.33 -0.32 0.30
CA SER A 206 2.13 -1.05 1.30
C SER A 206 1.33 -2.13 2.03
N SER A 207 0.03 -1.91 2.23
CA SER A 207 -0.87 -2.92 2.78
C SER A 207 -1.04 -4.11 1.83
N SER A 208 -1.14 -3.85 0.52
CA SER A 208 -1.21 -4.90 -0.51
C SER A 208 0.10 -5.66 -0.63
N GLU A 209 1.24 -4.97 -0.61
CA GLU A 209 2.58 -5.59 -0.60
C GLU A 209 2.72 -6.56 0.58
N ALA A 210 2.34 -6.12 1.78
CA ALA A 210 2.36 -6.95 2.99
C ALA A 210 1.44 -8.17 2.88
N ALA A 211 0.23 -8.00 2.36
CA ALA A 211 -0.74 -9.08 2.24
C ALA A 211 -0.38 -10.08 1.13
N VAL A 212 0.13 -9.61 -0.02
CA VAL A 212 0.61 -10.48 -1.11
C VAL A 212 1.82 -11.30 -0.68
N LEU A 213 2.72 -10.72 0.11
CA LEU A 213 3.88 -11.39 0.68
C LEU A 213 3.46 -12.39 1.78
N GLY A 214 2.37 -12.13 2.48
CA GLY A 214 1.86 -12.98 3.57
C GLY A 214 2.53 -12.69 4.91
N VAL A 215 2.57 -11.43 5.34
CA VAL A 215 3.02 -11.06 6.68
C VAL A 215 1.83 -10.61 7.53
N PRO A 216 1.71 -11.06 8.81
CA PRO A 216 0.66 -10.58 9.71
C PRO A 216 0.72 -9.07 9.87
N LEU A 217 -0.41 -8.37 9.76
CA LEU A 217 -0.48 -6.92 9.59
C LEU A 217 -1.34 -6.24 10.66
N VAL A 218 -0.77 -5.20 11.26
CA VAL A 218 -1.50 -4.26 12.14
C VAL A 218 -1.42 -2.85 11.53
N HIS A 219 -2.55 -2.28 11.20
CA HIS A 219 -2.64 -0.86 10.87
C HIS A 219 -2.66 -0.03 12.16
N THR A 220 -1.65 0.83 12.33
CA THR A 220 -1.43 1.57 13.58
C THR A 220 -2.05 2.95 13.56
N MET A 221 -1.91 3.64 12.46
CA MET A 221 -2.43 4.97 12.24
C MET A 221 -2.96 5.06 10.83
N ALA A 222 -4.04 5.76 10.66
CA ALA A 222 -4.57 6.12 9.35
C ALA A 222 -4.71 7.64 9.28
N ILE A 223 -4.21 8.23 8.20
CA ILE A 223 -4.53 9.63 7.89
C ILE A 223 -6.04 9.71 7.62
N PRO A 224 -6.77 10.62 8.29
CA PRO A 224 -8.21 10.75 8.07
C PRO A 224 -8.57 10.86 6.57
N GLY A 225 -9.54 10.08 6.14
CA GLY A 225 -9.97 10.00 4.74
C GLY A 225 -9.65 8.63 4.13
N VAL A 226 -8.92 8.59 3.03
CA VAL A 226 -8.69 7.38 2.23
C VAL A 226 -7.94 6.28 3.02
N GLU A 227 -6.93 6.64 3.81
CA GLU A 227 -6.20 5.64 4.61
C GLU A 227 -7.07 5.01 5.71
N THR A 228 -8.00 5.76 6.31
CA THR A 228 -8.97 5.19 7.25
C THR A 228 -9.84 4.14 6.57
N LEU A 229 -10.33 4.44 5.36
CA LEU A 229 -11.14 3.50 4.58
C LEU A 229 -10.37 2.26 4.17
N ASN A 230 -9.08 2.40 3.83
CA ASN A 230 -8.19 1.26 3.59
C ASN A 230 -8.05 0.37 4.84
N ALA A 231 -7.78 0.98 6.02
CA ALA A 231 -7.65 0.23 7.28
C ALA A 231 -8.93 -0.53 7.63
N GLU A 232 -10.08 0.12 7.50
CA GLU A 232 -11.40 -0.48 7.73
C GLU A 232 -11.69 -1.61 6.73
N PHE A 233 -11.32 -1.42 5.46
CA PHE A 233 -11.45 -2.45 4.43
C PHE A 233 -10.66 -3.70 4.80
N PHE A 234 -9.37 -3.56 5.07
CA PHE A 234 -8.50 -4.69 5.44
C PHE A 234 -8.96 -5.39 6.71
N ALA A 235 -9.38 -4.63 7.74
CA ALA A 235 -9.87 -5.20 8.99
C ALA A 235 -11.20 -5.96 8.80
N ARG A 236 -12.13 -5.41 8.01
CA ARG A 236 -13.42 -6.05 7.70
C ARG A 236 -13.25 -7.37 6.95
N HIS A 237 -12.25 -7.45 6.07
CA HIS A 237 -11.90 -8.66 5.32
C HIS A 237 -10.97 -9.63 6.09
N GLY A 238 -10.62 -9.32 7.34
CA GLY A 238 -9.76 -10.18 8.16
C GLY A 238 -8.28 -10.17 7.78
N MET A 239 -7.86 -9.26 6.89
CA MET A 239 -6.50 -9.18 6.36
C MET A 239 -5.55 -8.37 7.23
N SER A 240 -6.06 -7.64 8.22
CA SER A 240 -5.29 -6.91 9.22
C SER A 240 -6.08 -6.72 10.51
N PHE A 241 -5.40 -6.27 11.57
CA PHE A 241 -6.05 -5.58 12.68
C PHE A 241 -5.88 -4.07 12.49
N PHE A 242 -6.89 -3.28 12.87
CA PHE A 242 -6.83 -1.83 12.85
C PHE A 242 -6.87 -1.30 14.29
N ALA A 243 -5.77 -0.73 14.75
CA ALA A 243 -5.60 -0.20 16.09
C ALA A 243 -5.97 1.28 16.17
N ARG A 244 -6.64 1.66 17.24
CA ARG A 244 -7.07 3.04 17.50
C ARG A 244 -6.00 3.87 18.23
N ASN A 245 -5.05 3.19 18.88
CA ASN A 245 -3.95 3.80 19.62
C ASN A 245 -2.76 2.84 19.68
N VAL A 246 -1.62 3.31 20.18
CA VAL A 246 -0.37 2.55 20.24
C VAL A 246 -0.43 1.33 21.17
N ASP A 247 -1.18 1.42 22.28
CA ASP A 247 -1.32 0.30 23.22
C ASP A 247 -2.18 -0.84 22.60
N GLU A 248 -3.19 -0.49 21.82
CA GLU A 248 -3.98 -1.46 21.07
C GLU A 248 -3.16 -2.10 19.94
N ALA A 249 -2.32 -1.30 19.24
CA ALA A 249 -1.41 -1.80 18.22
C ALA A 249 -0.41 -2.81 18.77
N ALA A 250 0.19 -2.50 19.93
CA ALA A 250 1.10 -3.41 20.61
C ALA A 250 0.41 -4.73 21.00
N ARG A 251 -0.80 -4.68 21.58
CA ARG A 251 -1.57 -5.89 21.91
C ARG A 251 -1.96 -6.72 20.69
N PHE A 252 -2.33 -6.08 19.59
CA PHE A 252 -2.66 -6.79 18.35
C PHE A 252 -1.43 -7.45 17.72
N ALA A 253 -0.29 -6.77 17.73
CA ALA A 253 0.97 -7.32 17.23
C ALA A 253 1.41 -8.53 18.08
N ASP A 254 1.37 -8.40 19.39
CA ASP A 254 1.65 -9.49 20.33
C ASP A 254 0.73 -10.69 20.09
N ARG A 255 -0.57 -10.45 19.93
CA ARG A 255 -1.52 -11.51 19.59
C ARG A 255 -1.17 -12.23 18.30
N LEU A 256 -0.74 -11.51 17.26
CA LEU A 256 -0.36 -12.12 15.98
C LEU A 256 0.93 -12.94 16.07
N ILE A 257 1.82 -12.60 16.99
CA ILE A 257 3.08 -13.33 17.22
C ILE A 257 2.85 -14.60 18.04
N TYR A 258 1.99 -14.57 19.07
CA TYR A 258 1.85 -15.66 20.04
C TYR A 258 0.56 -16.49 19.89
N ASP A 259 -0.44 -16.03 19.14
CA ASP A 259 -1.63 -16.79 18.76
C ASP A 259 -1.52 -17.23 17.29
N ALA A 260 -0.89 -18.40 17.04
CA ALA A 260 -0.72 -18.95 15.71
C ALA A 260 -2.04 -19.03 14.91
N ARG A 261 -3.18 -19.33 15.60
CA ARG A 261 -4.49 -19.39 14.94
C ARG A 261 -4.97 -18.03 14.47
N ALA A 262 -4.63 -16.96 15.20
CA ALA A 262 -4.97 -15.61 14.77
C ALA A 262 -4.15 -15.20 13.53
N ALA A 263 -2.86 -15.50 13.53
CA ALA A 263 -1.98 -15.26 12.39
C ALA A 263 -2.41 -16.07 11.16
N GLU A 264 -2.62 -17.39 11.30
CA GLU A 264 -3.06 -18.27 10.22
C GLU A 264 -4.36 -17.80 9.57
N ARG A 265 -5.37 -17.39 10.36
CA ARG A 265 -6.63 -16.85 9.82
C ARG A 265 -6.40 -15.58 9.01
N MET A 266 -5.53 -14.68 9.49
CA MET A 266 -5.21 -13.45 8.77
C MET A 266 -4.49 -13.74 7.46
N LEU A 267 -3.48 -14.60 7.47
CA LEU A 267 -2.73 -14.99 6.27
C LEU A 267 -3.62 -15.69 5.24
N SER A 268 -4.51 -16.59 5.69
CA SER A 268 -5.50 -17.23 4.81
C SER A 268 -6.46 -16.21 4.18
N ALA A 269 -6.89 -15.19 4.94
CA ALA A 269 -7.72 -14.12 4.39
C ALA A 269 -6.95 -13.29 3.35
N GLN A 270 -5.70 -12.92 3.61
CA GLN A 270 -4.84 -12.21 2.67
C GLN A 270 -4.67 -13.00 1.36
N GLU A 271 -4.33 -14.28 1.44
CA GLU A 271 -4.14 -15.15 0.28
C GLU A 271 -5.41 -15.32 -0.56
N THR A 272 -6.58 -15.41 0.10
CA THR A 272 -7.86 -15.61 -0.57
C THR A 272 -8.41 -14.35 -1.22
N GLN A 273 -8.15 -13.17 -0.62
CA GLN A 273 -8.75 -11.90 -1.03
C GLN A 273 -7.90 -11.15 -2.07
N LEU A 274 -6.57 -11.32 -2.06
CA LEU A 274 -5.68 -10.53 -2.89
C LEU A 274 -4.88 -11.40 -3.88
N PRO A 275 -5.10 -11.23 -5.19
CA PRO A 275 -4.31 -11.91 -6.20
C PRO A 275 -2.87 -11.39 -6.22
N LYS A 276 -1.92 -12.28 -6.50
CA LYS A 276 -0.48 -11.97 -6.55
C LYS A 276 -0.02 -11.46 -7.92
N ASP A 277 -0.84 -11.62 -8.94
CA ASP A 277 -0.54 -11.38 -10.36
C ASP A 277 -1.22 -10.10 -10.93
N GLY A 278 -1.63 -9.17 -10.07
CA GLY A 278 -2.35 -7.97 -10.50
C GLY A 278 -1.63 -7.15 -11.57
N ALA A 279 -0.31 -7.00 -11.48
CA ALA A 279 0.49 -6.31 -12.48
C ALA A 279 0.48 -7.02 -13.85
N GLU A 280 0.60 -8.35 -13.85
CA GLU A 280 0.55 -9.17 -15.05
C GLU A 280 -0.83 -9.13 -15.72
N GLN A 281 -1.90 -9.19 -14.93
CA GLN A 281 -3.27 -9.07 -15.42
C GLN A 281 -3.50 -7.71 -16.11
N ILE A 282 -3.06 -6.61 -15.50
CA ILE A 282 -3.14 -5.26 -16.09
C ILE A 282 -2.36 -5.23 -17.42
N ALA A 283 -1.12 -5.67 -17.41
CA ALA A 283 -0.27 -5.65 -18.61
C ALA A 283 -0.88 -6.46 -19.76
N ARG A 284 -1.41 -7.66 -19.47
CA ARG A 284 -2.10 -8.50 -20.46
C ARG A 284 -3.33 -7.82 -21.04
N MET A 285 -4.22 -7.29 -20.19
CA MET A 285 -5.45 -6.64 -20.64
C MET A 285 -5.17 -5.41 -21.51
N VAL A 286 -4.20 -4.58 -21.12
CA VAL A 286 -3.79 -3.43 -21.94
C VAL A 286 -3.25 -3.88 -23.30
N THR A 287 -2.35 -4.87 -23.32
CA THR A 287 -1.76 -5.39 -24.56
C THR A 287 -2.80 -6.00 -25.51
N GLU A 288 -3.81 -6.70 -24.97
CA GLU A 288 -4.91 -7.27 -25.76
C GLU A 288 -5.79 -6.20 -26.40
N THR A 289 -5.96 -5.05 -25.77
CA THR A 289 -6.76 -3.94 -26.31
C THR A 289 -6.03 -3.13 -27.39
N LEU A 290 -4.72 -3.32 -27.54
CA LEU A 290 -3.90 -2.65 -28.56
C LEU A 290 -3.76 -3.46 -29.86
N ARG A 291 -4.23 -4.71 -29.85
CA ARG A 291 -4.27 -5.59 -31.03
C ARG A 291 -5.57 -5.42 -31.80
#